data_2a47a01737a18aa4fa6694e81c9f0e25
#
_entry.id   2a47a01737a18aa4fa6694e81c9f0e25
#
_cell.length_a   1.000
_cell.length_b   1.000
_cell.length_c   1.000
_cell.angle_alpha   90.00
_cell.angle_beta   90.00
_cell.angle_gamma   90.00
#
_symmetry.space_group_name_H-M   'P 1'
#
loop_
_entity.id
_entity.type
_entity.pdbx_description
1 polymer ?
#
loop_
_entity_poly.entity_id
_entity_poly.type
_entity_poly.pdbx_seq_one_letter_code
_entity_poly.pdbx_strand_id
1 'polypeptide(L)'
;FMPPLAFLQKPYRWLQAISKYKGTHSAAPNFAYDLCVDKIAAEQRSDLDLTCWDMAMNAAEPVRAHTMRRFTNYFAPAGFRSKTFSPAFGLAEGTLKVTATCHHEDSVFAEFDSADLGRHTASPTETNSTPAGTKPPQHTVTLVSSGHTIGDTRLVIADPDTGKQCSENQVGEIWASGPIIAKGYWRRPKETAATFQARLSDASDE
;
A
#
# COMPACT_ATOMS: atom_id res chain seq x y z
N PHE A 1 18.13 -0.66 -14.69
CA PHE A 1 18.25 0.30 -13.58
C PHE A 1 18.04 1.71 -14.11
N MET A 2 17.19 2.50 -13.46
CA MET A 2 16.97 3.90 -13.81
C MET A 2 17.35 4.77 -12.60
N PRO A 3 18.27 5.73 -12.74
CA PRO A 3 18.58 6.66 -11.65
C PRO A 3 17.33 7.50 -11.28
N PRO A 4 17.06 7.76 -9.99
CA PRO A 4 15.90 8.55 -9.56
C PRO A 4 15.79 9.90 -10.27
N LEU A 5 16.91 10.60 -10.45
CA LEU A 5 16.92 11.90 -11.14
C LEU A 5 16.47 11.79 -12.60
N ALA A 6 16.80 10.71 -13.30
CA ALA A 6 16.35 10.49 -14.67
C ALA A 6 14.84 10.30 -14.77
N PHE A 7 14.24 9.65 -13.75
CA PHE A 7 12.79 9.54 -13.62
C PHE A 7 12.16 10.90 -13.33
N LEU A 8 12.65 11.63 -12.34
CA LEU A 8 12.10 12.93 -11.96
C LEU A 8 12.11 13.95 -13.10
N GLN A 9 13.18 13.95 -13.90
CA GLN A 9 13.30 14.83 -15.07
C GLN A 9 12.32 14.47 -16.20
N LYS A 10 12.06 13.17 -16.41
CA LYS A 10 11.19 12.69 -17.48
C LYS A 10 10.53 11.35 -17.09
N PRO A 11 9.40 11.38 -16.36
CA PRO A 11 8.70 10.17 -15.87
C PRO A 11 8.31 9.20 -16.99
N TYR A 12 8.05 9.72 -18.19
CA TYR A 12 7.79 8.92 -19.40
C TYR A 12 8.81 7.81 -19.62
N ARG A 13 10.08 8.02 -19.28
CA ARG A 13 11.16 7.02 -19.42
C ARG A 13 10.86 5.72 -18.69
N TRP A 14 10.21 5.79 -17.53
CA TRP A 14 9.83 4.61 -16.76
C TRP A 14 8.80 3.76 -17.49
N LEU A 15 7.68 4.37 -17.90
CA LEU A 15 6.63 3.67 -18.62
C LEU A 15 7.08 3.23 -20.03
N GLN A 16 7.91 4.02 -20.69
CA GLN A 16 8.55 3.66 -21.95
C GLN A 16 9.45 2.42 -21.81
N ALA A 17 10.20 2.31 -20.69
CA ALA A 17 11.02 1.12 -20.43
C ALA A 17 10.15 -0.12 -20.21
N ILE A 18 9.07 -0.01 -19.44
CA ILE A 18 8.10 -1.11 -19.25
C ILE A 18 7.54 -1.55 -20.60
N SER A 19 7.05 -0.61 -21.40
CA SER A 19 6.49 -0.87 -22.73
C SER A 19 7.50 -1.53 -23.67
N LYS A 20 8.71 -0.94 -23.79
CA LYS A 20 9.76 -1.38 -24.70
C LYS A 20 10.33 -2.76 -24.35
N TYR A 21 10.61 -2.99 -23.08
CA TYR A 21 11.25 -4.23 -22.61
C TYR A 21 10.26 -5.27 -22.12
N LYS A 22 8.96 -5.00 -22.26
CA LYS A 22 7.87 -5.86 -21.78
C LYS A 22 8.03 -6.22 -20.31
N GLY A 23 8.36 -5.22 -19.51
CA GLY A 23 8.54 -5.38 -18.06
C GLY A 23 7.22 -5.75 -17.38
N THR A 24 7.25 -6.84 -16.62
CA THR A 24 6.04 -7.38 -15.97
C THR A 24 5.85 -6.86 -14.55
N HIS A 25 6.94 -6.52 -13.86
CA HIS A 25 6.92 -6.10 -12.45
C HIS A 25 7.69 -4.79 -12.26
N SER A 26 7.10 -3.86 -11.55
CA SER A 26 7.79 -2.64 -11.13
C SER A 26 7.15 -2.08 -9.86
N ALA A 27 7.91 -1.36 -9.05
CA ALA A 27 7.47 -0.79 -7.79
C ALA A 27 7.73 0.72 -7.74
N ALA A 28 6.80 1.45 -7.15
CA ALA A 28 6.95 2.87 -6.90
C ALA A 28 5.99 3.35 -5.79
N PRO A 29 6.28 4.46 -5.10
CA PRO A 29 5.31 5.12 -4.21
C PRO A 29 4.31 5.97 -5.01
N ASN A 30 3.24 6.45 -4.33
CA ASN A 30 2.16 7.21 -4.97
C ASN A 30 2.67 8.37 -5.83
N PHE A 31 3.65 9.13 -5.33
CA PHE A 31 4.12 10.32 -6.05
C PHE A 31 4.62 10.00 -7.46
N ALA A 32 5.17 8.81 -7.68
CA ALA A 32 5.69 8.43 -8.99
C ALA A 32 4.56 8.16 -9.99
N TYR A 33 3.50 7.51 -9.53
CA TYR A 33 2.28 7.32 -10.33
C TYR A 33 1.62 8.65 -10.65
N ASP A 34 1.46 9.52 -9.65
CA ASP A 34 0.88 10.86 -9.85
C ASP A 34 1.74 11.69 -10.82
N LEU A 35 3.07 11.68 -10.67
CA LEU A 35 3.97 12.41 -11.55
C LEU A 35 3.87 11.95 -13.01
N CYS A 36 3.64 10.66 -13.25
CA CYS A 36 3.40 10.15 -14.61
C CYS A 36 2.14 10.75 -15.21
N VAL A 37 1.05 10.80 -14.43
CA VAL A 37 -0.22 11.40 -14.90
C VAL A 37 -0.08 12.90 -15.15
N ASP A 38 0.69 13.61 -14.31
CA ASP A 38 0.89 15.07 -14.42
C ASP A 38 1.79 15.47 -15.59
N LYS A 39 2.75 14.64 -15.97
CA LYS A 39 3.83 15.03 -16.88
C LYS A 39 3.82 14.33 -18.23
N ILE A 40 3.07 13.25 -18.39
CA ILE A 40 3.00 12.50 -19.65
C ILE A 40 1.79 12.99 -20.43
N ALA A 41 2.03 13.61 -21.58
CA ALA A 41 0.97 14.08 -22.46
C ALA A 41 0.23 12.91 -23.13
N ALA A 42 -0.99 13.17 -23.61
CA ALA A 42 -1.84 12.17 -24.26
C ALA A 42 -1.18 11.54 -25.51
N GLU A 43 -0.44 12.34 -26.26
CA GLU A 43 0.32 11.90 -27.43
C GLU A 43 1.42 10.91 -27.06
N GLN A 44 2.16 11.21 -25.99
CA GLN A 44 3.19 10.28 -25.47
C GLN A 44 2.60 9.00 -24.89
N ARG A 45 1.41 9.10 -24.28
CA ARG A 45 0.69 7.94 -23.74
C ARG A 45 0.29 6.98 -24.86
N SER A 46 -0.11 7.50 -26.04
CA SER A 46 -0.51 6.66 -27.19
C SER A 46 0.61 5.80 -27.74
N ASP A 47 1.87 6.14 -27.47
CA ASP A 47 3.04 5.36 -27.87
C ASP A 47 3.37 4.22 -26.88
N LEU A 48 2.64 4.11 -25.77
CA LEU A 48 2.88 3.11 -24.72
C LEU A 48 1.99 1.88 -24.91
N ASP A 49 2.58 0.71 -24.65
CA ASP A 49 1.85 -0.55 -24.45
C ASP A 49 2.19 -1.10 -23.07
N LEU A 50 1.26 -0.96 -22.14
CA LEU A 50 1.37 -1.41 -20.75
C LEU A 50 0.63 -2.71 -20.46
N THR A 51 0.17 -3.42 -21.51
CA THR A 51 -0.57 -4.69 -21.38
C THR A 51 0.25 -5.79 -20.71
N CYS A 52 1.59 -5.71 -20.87
CA CYS A 52 2.54 -6.65 -20.27
C CYS A 52 2.79 -6.39 -18.78
N TRP A 53 2.41 -5.21 -18.26
CA TRP A 53 2.66 -4.87 -16.87
C TRP A 53 1.67 -5.59 -15.96
N ASP A 54 2.18 -6.51 -15.19
CA ASP A 54 1.42 -7.49 -14.46
C ASP A 54 1.30 -7.15 -12.97
N MET A 55 2.39 -6.58 -12.39
CA MET A 55 2.41 -6.12 -11.01
C MET A 55 3.02 -4.71 -10.91
N ALA A 56 2.20 -3.73 -10.57
CA ALA A 56 2.57 -2.37 -10.22
C ALA A 56 2.48 -2.22 -8.70
N MET A 57 3.56 -2.56 -7.99
CA MET A 57 3.56 -2.42 -6.53
C MET A 57 3.52 -0.94 -6.13
N ASN A 58 2.58 -0.60 -5.26
CA ASN A 58 2.49 0.72 -4.64
C ASN A 58 2.71 0.58 -3.13
N ALA A 59 3.82 1.15 -2.63
CA ALA A 59 4.28 0.98 -1.25
C ALA A 59 5.19 2.13 -0.80
N ALA A 60 5.83 1.97 0.35
CA ALA A 60 6.76 2.90 0.99
C ALA A 60 6.13 4.16 1.62
N GLU A 61 4.87 4.38 1.41
CA GLU A 61 4.02 5.40 2.04
C GLU A 61 2.57 4.88 2.08
N PRO A 62 1.66 5.47 2.87
CA PRO A 62 0.26 5.09 2.85
C PRO A 62 -0.31 5.17 1.43
N VAL A 63 -0.80 4.04 0.92
CA VAL A 63 -1.32 3.95 -0.45
C VAL A 63 -2.60 4.75 -0.59
N ARG A 64 -2.70 5.57 -1.64
CA ARG A 64 -3.81 6.50 -1.86
C ARG A 64 -4.75 5.97 -2.95
N ALA A 65 -6.02 5.79 -2.60
CA ALA A 65 -7.06 5.40 -3.55
C ALA A 65 -7.16 6.34 -4.75
N HIS A 66 -7.04 7.65 -4.51
CA HIS A 66 -7.07 8.67 -5.55
C HIS A 66 -5.96 8.46 -6.59
N THR A 67 -4.72 8.25 -6.15
CA THR A 67 -3.57 8.01 -7.03
C THR A 67 -3.80 6.78 -7.93
N MET A 68 -4.25 5.66 -7.32
CA MET A 68 -4.51 4.43 -8.06
C MET A 68 -5.61 4.60 -9.11
N ARG A 69 -6.75 5.20 -8.73
CA ARG A 69 -7.87 5.47 -9.64
C ARG A 69 -7.45 6.40 -10.78
N ARG A 70 -6.74 7.48 -10.45
CA ARG A 70 -6.28 8.48 -11.40
C ARG A 70 -5.31 7.88 -12.42
N PHE A 71 -4.32 7.11 -11.96
CA PHE A 71 -3.34 6.46 -12.83
C PHE A 71 -4.02 5.41 -13.73
N THR A 72 -4.88 4.56 -13.16
CA THR A 72 -5.63 3.55 -13.92
C THR A 72 -6.43 4.20 -15.05
N ASN A 73 -7.22 5.23 -14.73
CA ASN A 73 -8.07 5.90 -15.72
C ASN A 73 -7.24 6.56 -16.82
N TYR A 74 -6.13 7.20 -16.44
CA TYR A 74 -5.29 7.89 -17.41
C TYR A 74 -4.56 6.93 -18.35
N PHE A 75 -4.05 5.80 -17.86
CA PHE A 75 -3.29 4.84 -18.65
C PHE A 75 -4.09 3.63 -19.14
N ALA A 76 -5.40 3.57 -18.90
CA ALA A 76 -6.27 2.53 -19.47
C ALA A 76 -6.17 2.42 -21.01
N PRO A 77 -6.12 3.53 -21.78
CA PRO A 77 -5.93 3.47 -23.22
C PRO A 77 -4.58 2.86 -23.66
N ALA A 78 -3.57 2.90 -22.81
CA ALA A 78 -2.29 2.26 -23.02
C ALA A 78 -2.25 0.79 -22.52
N GLY A 79 -3.39 0.23 -22.11
CA GLY A 79 -3.52 -1.16 -21.67
C GLY A 79 -3.26 -1.41 -20.19
N PHE A 80 -3.08 -0.36 -19.36
CA PHE A 80 -2.96 -0.53 -17.91
C PHE A 80 -4.30 -0.94 -17.28
N ARG A 81 -4.29 -1.94 -16.41
CA ARG A 81 -5.49 -2.50 -15.76
C ARG A 81 -5.46 -2.20 -14.26
N SER A 82 -6.62 -1.97 -13.64
CA SER A 82 -6.74 -1.77 -12.18
C SER A 82 -6.13 -2.91 -11.37
N LYS A 83 -6.34 -4.14 -11.81
CA LYS A 83 -5.80 -5.38 -11.21
C LYS A 83 -4.26 -5.49 -11.24
N THR A 84 -3.61 -4.64 -12.04
CA THR A 84 -2.15 -4.55 -12.07
C THR A 84 -1.59 -3.95 -10.78
N PHE A 85 -2.35 -3.11 -10.08
CA PHE A 85 -1.90 -2.55 -8.82
C PHE A 85 -1.81 -3.62 -7.73
N SER A 86 -0.69 -3.60 -7.00
CA SER A 86 -0.44 -4.40 -5.81
C SER A 86 -0.04 -3.48 -4.65
N PRO A 87 -1.02 -2.91 -3.93
CA PRO A 87 -0.76 -2.22 -2.68
C PRO A 87 -0.01 -3.13 -1.71
N ALA A 88 1.01 -2.58 -1.07
CA ALA A 88 1.85 -3.35 -0.16
C ALA A 88 2.30 -2.52 1.05
N PHE A 89 2.53 -3.20 2.16
CA PHE A 89 3.13 -2.65 3.36
C PHE A 89 4.42 -3.39 3.67
N GLY A 90 5.38 -2.65 4.20
CA GLY A 90 6.64 -3.22 4.64
C GLY A 90 7.47 -2.25 5.46
N LEU A 91 8.46 -2.82 6.14
CA LEU A 91 9.41 -2.11 6.98
C LEU A 91 10.77 -2.82 6.92
N ALA A 92 11.84 -2.07 7.16
CA ALA A 92 13.20 -2.61 7.11
C ALA A 92 13.41 -3.75 8.12
N GLU A 93 12.81 -3.66 9.29
CA GLU A 93 12.84 -4.63 10.37
C GLU A 93 12.21 -5.98 9.96
N GLY A 94 11.25 -5.96 9.01
CA GLY A 94 10.59 -7.14 8.42
C GLY A 94 11.18 -7.56 7.07
N THR A 95 12.45 -7.31 6.82
CA THR A 95 13.14 -7.67 5.57
C THR A 95 12.48 -7.05 4.32
N LEU A 96 11.79 -5.94 4.47
CA LEU A 96 11.12 -5.08 3.51
C LEU A 96 9.62 -5.36 3.35
N LYS A 97 9.19 -6.45 2.72
CA LYS A 97 7.78 -6.69 2.36
C LYS A 97 7.10 -7.60 3.37
N VAL A 98 6.10 -7.08 4.08
CA VAL A 98 5.33 -7.78 5.11
C VAL A 98 3.97 -8.22 4.58
N THR A 99 3.27 -7.33 3.87
CA THR A 99 2.00 -7.66 3.21
C THR A 99 1.98 -7.15 1.78
N ALA A 100 1.16 -7.75 0.94
CA ALA A 100 0.82 -7.25 -0.38
C ALA A 100 -0.53 -7.81 -0.85
N THR A 101 -1.20 -7.08 -1.76
CA THR A 101 -2.30 -7.65 -2.54
C THR A 101 -1.73 -8.72 -3.46
N CYS A 102 -2.37 -9.88 -3.49
CA CYS A 102 -1.93 -11.00 -4.31
C CYS A 102 -2.07 -10.68 -5.80
N HIS A 103 -1.29 -11.37 -6.60
CA HIS A 103 -1.31 -11.23 -8.04
C HIS A 103 -2.71 -11.58 -8.60
N HIS A 104 -3.23 -10.73 -9.46
CA HIS A 104 -4.58 -10.80 -10.06
C HIS A 104 -5.77 -10.57 -9.12
N GLU A 105 -5.56 -10.30 -7.85
CA GLU A 105 -6.63 -9.85 -6.97
C GLU A 105 -6.93 -8.36 -7.18
N ASP A 106 -8.20 -8.00 -6.99
CA ASP A 106 -8.57 -6.59 -6.98
C ASP A 106 -8.11 -5.93 -5.67
N SER A 107 -7.60 -4.71 -5.78
CA SER A 107 -7.28 -3.91 -4.60
C SER A 107 -8.55 -3.58 -3.82
N VAL A 108 -8.53 -3.78 -2.51
CA VAL A 108 -9.68 -3.50 -1.63
C VAL A 108 -9.63 -2.06 -1.14
N PHE A 109 -10.76 -1.38 -1.27
CA PHE A 109 -10.95 -0.01 -0.79
C PHE A 109 -12.10 -0.01 0.22
N ALA A 110 -11.93 0.72 1.32
CA ALA A 110 -12.99 0.91 2.30
C ALA A 110 -13.09 2.38 2.69
N GLU A 111 -14.31 2.83 2.96
CA GLU A 111 -14.60 4.19 3.40
C GLU A 111 -14.83 4.23 4.89
N PHE A 112 -14.24 5.22 5.56
CA PHE A 112 -14.30 5.40 7.00
C PHE A 112 -14.65 6.83 7.35
N ASP A 113 -15.33 7.06 8.46
CA ASP A 113 -15.47 8.39 9.03
C ASP A 113 -14.13 8.86 9.62
N SER A 114 -13.65 10.01 9.20
CA SER A 114 -12.36 10.55 9.64
C SER A 114 -12.36 10.95 11.13
N ALA A 115 -13.53 11.31 11.70
CA ALA A 115 -13.64 11.61 13.11
C ALA A 115 -13.56 10.36 13.98
N ASP A 116 -14.12 9.24 13.49
CA ASP A 116 -14.00 7.94 14.16
C ASP A 116 -12.57 7.43 14.13
N LEU A 117 -11.88 7.53 13.00
CA LEU A 117 -10.45 7.22 12.93
C LEU A 117 -9.63 8.05 13.91
N GLY A 118 -9.95 9.33 14.08
CA GLY A 118 -9.33 10.20 15.08
C GLY A 118 -9.62 9.80 16.55
N ARG A 119 -10.63 8.97 16.77
CA ARG A 119 -10.96 8.34 18.07
C ARG A 119 -10.49 6.89 18.17
N HIS A 120 -9.57 6.48 17.33
CA HIS A 120 -9.03 5.13 17.27
C HIS A 120 -10.06 4.05 16.92
N THR A 121 -11.12 4.41 16.18
CA THR A 121 -12.17 3.49 15.74
C THR A 121 -12.23 3.47 14.21
N ALA A 122 -12.15 2.29 13.60
CA ALA A 122 -12.15 2.09 12.16
C ALA A 122 -13.42 1.34 11.72
N SER A 123 -14.58 1.90 12.02
CA SER A 123 -15.85 1.32 11.54
C SER A 123 -16.05 1.69 10.07
N PRO A 124 -16.11 0.70 9.16
CA PRO A 124 -16.38 0.98 7.76
C PRO A 124 -17.78 1.60 7.61
N THR A 125 -17.88 2.64 6.80
CA THR A 125 -19.19 3.15 6.37
C THR A 125 -19.79 2.14 5.38
N GLU A 126 -21.05 1.71 5.63
CA GLU A 126 -21.75 0.82 4.72
C GLU A 126 -21.98 1.50 3.36
N THR A 127 -21.15 1.18 2.38
CA THR A 127 -21.24 1.71 1.01
C THR A 127 -22.32 1.04 0.17
N ASN A 128 -23.05 0.05 0.72
CA ASN A 128 -24.04 -0.76 -0.02
C ASN A 128 -25.42 -0.09 -0.21
N SER A 129 -25.64 1.14 0.24
CA SER A 129 -26.95 1.78 0.17
C SER A 129 -26.96 3.25 -0.23
N THR A 130 -25.87 3.79 -0.76
CA THR A 130 -25.91 5.17 -1.25
C THR A 130 -26.46 5.18 -2.68
N PRO A 131 -27.69 5.74 -2.91
CA PRO A 131 -28.24 5.88 -4.27
C PRO A 131 -27.28 6.68 -5.15
N ALA A 132 -27.13 6.29 -6.42
CA ALA A 132 -26.34 7.01 -7.40
C ALA A 132 -26.72 8.51 -7.40
N GLY A 133 -25.80 9.39 -6.99
CA GLY A 133 -26.02 10.83 -6.89
C GLY A 133 -25.95 11.43 -5.50
N THR A 134 -25.82 10.63 -4.42
CA THR A 134 -25.69 11.16 -3.07
C THR A 134 -24.22 11.51 -2.81
N LYS A 135 -23.95 12.76 -2.44
CA LYS A 135 -22.63 13.23 -2.07
C LYS A 135 -22.14 12.47 -0.81
N PRO A 136 -20.93 11.91 -0.79
CA PRO A 136 -20.42 11.23 0.40
C PRO A 136 -20.44 12.19 1.61
N PRO A 137 -20.59 11.67 2.84
CA PRO A 137 -20.52 12.48 4.05
C PRO A 137 -19.27 13.35 4.06
N GLN A 138 -19.36 14.56 4.58
CA GLN A 138 -18.31 15.60 4.49
C GLN A 138 -16.97 15.20 5.17
N HIS A 139 -16.92 14.05 5.84
CA HIS A 139 -15.78 13.56 6.63
C HIS A 139 -15.35 12.14 6.30
N THR A 140 -15.65 11.66 5.10
CA THR A 140 -15.28 10.29 4.70
C THR A 140 -13.87 10.26 4.08
N VAL A 141 -13.05 9.30 4.51
CA VAL A 141 -11.74 8.98 3.93
C VAL A 141 -11.76 7.58 3.35
N THR A 142 -11.26 7.43 2.12
CA THR A 142 -11.08 6.11 1.50
C THR A 142 -9.69 5.58 1.83
N LEU A 143 -9.61 4.46 2.52
CA LEU A 143 -8.37 3.74 2.77
C LEU A 143 -8.21 2.58 1.78
N VAL A 144 -6.96 2.19 1.54
CA VAL A 144 -6.58 1.09 0.66
C VAL A 144 -5.98 -0.01 1.51
N SER A 145 -6.46 -1.24 1.35
CA SER A 145 -5.85 -2.40 1.98
C SER A 145 -4.45 -2.63 1.42
N SER A 146 -3.50 -2.94 2.29
CA SER A 146 -2.15 -3.37 1.91
C SER A 146 -2.05 -4.88 1.68
N GLY A 147 -3.17 -5.56 1.49
CA GLY A 147 -3.25 -6.99 1.18
C GLY A 147 -3.01 -7.91 2.37
N HIS A 148 -2.50 -9.11 2.08
CA HIS A 148 -2.32 -10.18 3.03
C HIS A 148 -0.85 -10.38 3.42
N THR A 149 -0.61 -11.01 4.56
CA THR A 149 0.74 -11.41 4.99
C THR A 149 1.37 -12.39 4.00
N ILE A 150 2.70 -12.40 3.98
CA ILE A 150 3.48 -13.22 3.06
C ILE A 150 4.18 -14.33 3.83
N GLY A 151 4.06 -15.58 3.33
CA GLY A 151 4.65 -16.75 3.96
C GLY A 151 4.16 -16.97 5.39
N ASP A 152 5.06 -17.33 6.29
CA ASP A 152 4.75 -17.60 7.69
C ASP A 152 4.74 -16.33 8.58
N THR A 153 4.58 -15.16 7.98
CA THR A 153 4.46 -13.89 8.70
C THR A 153 3.08 -13.77 9.34
N ARG A 154 3.05 -13.41 10.62
CA ARG A 154 1.82 -13.10 11.35
C ARG A 154 1.80 -11.61 11.68
N LEU A 155 0.62 -11.03 11.58
CA LEU A 155 0.35 -9.66 11.99
C LEU A 155 -0.73 -9.63 13.05
N VAL A 156 -0.55 -8.75 14.02
CA VAL A 156 -1.59 -8.36 14.97
C VAL A 156 -1.63 -6.84 15.04
N ILE A 157 -2.79 -6.29 15.35
CA ILE A 157 -2.91 -4.89 15.71
C ILE A 157 -2.92 -4.82 17.23
N ALA A 158 -1.99 -4.07 17.79
CA ALA A 158 -1.82 -3.94 19.24
C ALA A 158 -2.08 -2.51 19.69
N ASP A 159 -2.68 -2.38 20.84
CA ASP A 159 -2.83 -1.12 21.55
C ASP A 159 -1.45 -0.72 22.11
N PRO A 160 -0.86 0.41 21.71
CA PRO A 160 0.49 0.79 22.11
C PRO A 160 0.63 1.10 23.61
N ASP A 161 -0.46 1.48 24.29
CA ASP A 161 -0.45 1.86 25.69
C ASP A 161 -0.56 0.64 26.61
N THR A 162 -1.35 -0.35 26.21
CA THR A 162 -1.64 -1.53 27.04
C THR A 162 -0.86 -2.78 26.61
N GLY A 163 -0.35 -2.80 25.36
CA GLY A 163 0.29 -3.95 24.75
C GLY A 163 -0.66 -5.12 24.48
N LYS A 164 -1.99 -4.90 24.54
CA LYS A 164 -2.99 -5.91 24.22
C LYS A 164 -3.33 -5.94 22.76
N GLN A 165 -3.78 -7.09 22.27
CA GLN A 165 -4.34 -7.14 20.92
C GLN A 165 -5.61 -6.30 20.85
N CYS A 166 -5.69 -5.44 19.82
CA CYS A 166 -6.87 -4.64 19.53
C CYS A 166 -8.05 -5.52 19.15
N SER A 167 -9.25 -5.09 19.54
CA SER A 167 -10.49 -5.67 19.03
C SER A 167 -10.71 -5.29 17.56
N GLU A 168 -11.68 -5.96 16.92
CA GLU A 168 -12.11 -5.63 15.58
C GLU A 168 -12.51 -4.14 15.47
N ASN A 169 -12.14 -3.51 14.38
CA ASN A 169 -12.37 -2.07 14.10
C ASN A 169 -11.69 -1.09 15.07
N GLN A 170 -10.72 -1.53 15.84
CA GLN A 170 -9.87 -0.64 16.63
C GLN A 170 -8.57 -0.30 15.87
N VAL A 171 -8.20 0.97 15.88
CA VAL A 171 -6.92 1.44 15.33
C VAL A 171 -5.81 1.23 16.36
N GLY A 172 -4.70 0.64 15.94
CA GLY A 172 -3.54 0.38 16.79
C GLY A 172 -2.24 0.27 15.99
N GLU A 173 -1.19 -0.17 16.66
CA GLU A 173 0.11 -0.44 16.06
C GLU A 173 0.14 -1.79 15.35
N ILE A 174 0.85 -1.85 14.22
CA ILE A 174 1.08 -3.12 13.49
C ILE A 174 2.27 -3.83 14.13
N TRP A 175 2.03 -4.97 14.76
CA TRP A 175 3.07 -5.87 15.27
C TRP A 175 3.19 -7.07 14.34
N ALA A 176 4.43 -7.34 13.90
CA ALA A 176 4.74 -8.42 12.98
C ALA A 176 5.64 -9.46 13.64
N SER A 177 5.37 -10.73 13.35
CA SER A 177 6.23 -11.84 13.79
C SER A 177 6.44 -12.86 12.67
N GLY A 178 7.51 -13.62 12.74
CA GLY A 178 7.82 -14.65 11.76
C GLY A 178 9.27 -14.60 11.25
N PRO A 179 9.61 -15.47 10.31
CA PRO A 179 11.01 -15.68 9.87
C PRO A 179 11.61 -14.48 9.12
N ILE A 180 10.77 -13.55 8.66
CA ILE A 180 11.23 -12.33 7.96
C ILE A 180 11.74 -11.26 8.91
N ILE A 181 11.46 -11.38 10.23
CA ILE A 181 11.84 -10.35 11.20
C ILE A 181 13.34 -10.41 11.47
N ALA A 182 13.99 -9.26 11.37
CA ALA A 182 15.42 -9.13 11.61
C ALA A 182 15.76 -9.41 13.09
N LYS A 183 17.04 -9.71 13.36
CA LYS A 183 17.50 -10.02 14.74
C LYS A 183 17.66 -8.79 15.62
N GLY A 184 17.65 -7.61 15.03
CA GLY A 184 17.83 -6.34 15.74
C GLY A 184 18.71 -5.34 14.99
N TYR A 185 18.95 -4.21 15.63
CA TYR A 185 19.83 -3.16 15.13
C TYR A 185 21.28 -3.39 15.55
N TRP A 186 22.20 -3.20 14.62
CA TRP A 186 23.63 -3.38 14.86
C TRP A 186 24.14 -2.45 15.97
N ARG A 187 24.73 -3.04 17.02
CA ARG A 187 25.27 -2.32 18.20
C ARG A 187 24.28 -1.39 18.92
N ARG A 188 22.98 -1.69 18.84
CA ARG A 188 21.92 -0.93 19.50
C ARG A 188 21.00 -1.86 20.33
N PRO A 189 21.49 -2.39 21.47
CA PRO A 189 20.75 -3.39 22.24
C PRO A 189 19.44 -2.83 22.84
N LYS A 190 19.41 -1.55 23.24
CA LYS A 190 18.22 -0.95 23.84
C LYS A 190 17.10 -0.78 22.82
N GLU A 191 17.43 -0.22 21.66
CA GLU A 191 16.47 -0.06 20.54
C GLU A 191 16.04 -1.42 19.99
N THR A 192 16.95 -2.39 19.96
CA THR A 192 16.63 -3.77 19.57
C THR A 192 15.61 -4.39 20.52
N ALA A 193 15.81 -4.25 21.83
CA ALA A 193 14.86 -4.78 22.81
C ALA A 193 13.48 -4.11 22.67
N ALA A 194 13.45 -2.79 22.51
CA ALA A 194 12.20 -2.05 22.37
C ALA A 194 11.40 -2.41 21.10
N THR A 195 12.11 -2.67 19.98
CA THR A 195 11.44 -2.88 18.68
C THR A 195 11.17 -4.38 18.41
N PHE A 196 12.10 -5.27 18.75
CA PHE A 196 12.03 -6.69 18.33
C PHE A 196 11.61 -7.66 19.43
N GLN A 197 11.46 -7.20 20.66
CA GLN A 197 11.13 -8.07 21.80
C GLN A 197 9.76 -7.72 22.43
N ALA A 198 8.94 -6.97 21.72
CA ALA A 198 7.59 -6.69 22.15
C ALA A 198 6.77 -8.00 22.22
N ARG A 199 5.93 -8.11 23.26
CA ARG A 199 5.03 -9.24 23.50
C ARG A 199 3.65 -8.71 23.82
N LEU A 200 2.62 -9.40 23.35
CA LEU A 200 1.27 -9.10 23.77
C LEU A 200 1.12 -9.38 25.26
N SER A 201 0.53 -8.45 26.00
CA SER A 201 0.34 -8.58 27.45
C SER A 201 -0.76 -9.57 27.83
N ASP A 202 -1.61 -9.96 26.88
CA ASP A 202 -2.70 -10.91 27.00
C ASP A 202 -2.43 -12.26 26.29
N ALA A 203 -1.23 -12.45 25.74
CA ALA A 203 -0.84 -13.74 25.21
C ALA A 203 -0.57 -14.72 26.36
N SER A 204 -1.28 -15.86 26.38
CA SER A 204 -0.90 -17.00 27.20
C SER A 204 0.48 -17.49 26.78
N ASP A 205 1.34 -17.81 27.74
CA ASP A 205 2.64 -18.47 27.50
C ASP A 205 2.40 -19.87 26.90
N GLU A 206 2.16 -19.97 25.57
CA GLU A 206 2.22 -21.20 24.79
C GLU A 206 3.43 -21.22 23.89
#